data_a56d84fad07a7c5d9bfdbafa21967cb9
#
_entry.id   a56d84fad07a7c5d9bfdbafa21967cb9
#
_cell.length_a   1.000
_cell.length_b   1.000
_cell.length_c   1.000
_cell.angle_alpha   90.00
_cell.angle_beta   90.00
_cell.angle_gamma   90.00
#
_symmetry.space_group_name_H-M   'P 1'
#
loop_
_entity.id
_entity.type
_entity.pdbx_description
1 polymer ?
#
loop_
_entity_poly.entity_id
_entity_poly.type
_entity_poly.pdbx_seq_one_letter_code
_entity_poly.pdbx_strand_id
1 'polypeptide(L)'
;MSDSPWVRPTNLTLPDPDENSAGFWEGLKQGKLLLQVCSVCAQTNYPPMVMCSGCGGFDFKWKEAEGGGFLYSYVVTHQPIHPSLVDYTPFLTVLIELDEGPRITSNIIDIQPEQADIGMRVRLELFQVNPEITLPLFVRESAS
;
A
#
# COMPACT_ATOMS: atom_id res chain seq x y z
N MET A 1 6.29 7.18 15.38
CA MET A 1 6.27 5.72 15.56
C MET A 1 4.86 5.29 15.94
N SER A 2 4.34 4.30 15.24
CA SER A 2 2.98 3.84 15.48
C SER A 2 2.93 2.99 16.74
N ASP A 3 1.92 3.22 17.61
CA ASP A 3 1.64 2.37 18.76
C ASP A 3 0.70 1.23 18.42
N SER A 4 0.60 0.90 17.12
CA SER A 4 -0.30 -0.13 16.64
C SER A 4 0.04 -1.49 17.23
N PRO A 5 -0.97 -2.26 17.69
CA PRO A 5 -0.75 -3.64 18.11
C PRO A 5 -0.55 -4.61 16.94
N TRP A 6 -0.60 -4.11 15.72
CA TRP A 6 -0.50 -4.96 14.53
C TRP A 6 0.87 -5.65 14.46
N VAL A 7 0.83 -6.95 14.20
CA VAL A 7 2.04 -7.76 14.05
C VAL A 7 1.95 -8.50 12.72
N ARG A 8 2.99 -8.40 11.91
CA ARG A 8 3.04 -9.10 10.64
C ARG A 8 3.39 -10.57 10.86
N PRO A 9 2.67 -11.51 10.21
CA PRO A 9 3.03 -12.92 10.29
C PRO A 9 4.48 -13.16 9.82
N THR A 10 5.22 -13.94 10.59
CA THR A 10 6.68 -14.10 10.37
C THR A 10 7.05 -14.89 9.12
N ASN A 11 6.18 -15.82 8.71
CA ASN A 11 6.45 -16.69 7.55
C ASN A 11 5.68 -16.28 6.31
N LEU A 12 5.14 -15.06 6.30
CA LEU A 12 4.40 -14.56 5.14
C LEU A 12 5.36 -14.20 4.01
N THR A 13 4.96 -14.57 2.78
CA THR A 13 5.74 -14.29 1.59
C THR A 13 6.02 -12.80 1.44
N LEU A 14 7.26 -12.46 1.09
CA LEU A 14 7.67 -11.08 0.85
C LEU A 14 7.48 -10.70 -0.62
N PRO A 15 7.28 -9.40 -0.90
CA PRO A 15 7.30 -8.94 -2.29
C PRO A 15 8.65 -9.24 -2.95
N ASP A 16 8.59 -9.51 -4.24
CA ASP A 16 9.78 -9.78 -5.06
C ASP A 16 9.86 -8.68 -6.12
N PRO A 17 10.63 -7.60 -5.87
CA PRO A 17 10.70 -6.49 -6.81
C PRO A 17 11.27 -6.92 -8.17
N ASP A 18 10.63 -6.47 -9.24
CA ASP A 18 11.12 -6.65 -10.60
C ASP A 18 11.64 -5.32 -11.14
N GLU A 19 12.10 -5.30 -12.40
CA GLU A 19 12.65 -4.08 -12.98
C GLU A 19 11.63 -2.96 -13.12
N ASN A 20 10.34 -3.28 -13.25
CA ASN A 20 9.28 -2.28 -13.35
C ASN A 20 8.91 -1.68 -11.99
N SER A 21 9.02 -2.46 -10.93
CA SER A 21 8.66 -2.03 -9.58
C SER A 21 9.85 -1.63 -8.72
N ALA A 22 11.08 -1.80 -9.22
CA ALA A 22 12.29 -1.51 -8.44
C ALA A 22 12.32 -0.09 -7.91
N GLY A 23 11.92 0.89 -8.72
CA GLY A 23 11.88 2.29 -8.28
C GLY A 23 10.88 2.53 -7.17
N PHE A 24 9.74 1.85 -7.22
CA PHE A 24 8.72 1.92 -6.17
C PHE A 24 9.28 1.40 -4.84
N TRP A 25 9.89 0.22 -4.84
CA TRP A 25 10.43 -0.39 -3.62
C TRP A 25 11.65 0.37 -3.08
N GLU A 26 12.50 0.89 -3.98
CA GLU A 26 13.62 1.72 -3.58
C GLU A 26 13.15 3.02 -2.91
N GLY A 27 12.09 3.61 -3.44
CA GLY A 27 11.48 4.79 -2.84
C GLY A 27 11.01 4.52 -1.42
N LEU A 28 10.35 3.39 -1.20
CA LEU A 28 9.88 3.01 0.14
C LEU A 28 11.04 2.85 1.12
N LYS A 29 12.17 2.32 0.70
CA LYS A 29 13.37 2.22 1.54
C LYS A 29 13.88 3.59 1.94
N GLN A 30 13.66 4.61 1.10
CA GLN A 30 14.05 5.99 1.37
C GLN A 30 12.97 6.78 2.11
N GLY A 31 11.88 6.13 2.50
CA GLY A 31 10.78 6.78 3.20
C GLY A 31 9.78 7.49 2.30
N LYS A 32 9.72 7.12 1.02
CA LYS A 32 8.87 7.79 0.03
C LYS A 32 7.95 6.80 -0.66
N LEU A 33 6.68 7.18 -0.80
CA LEU A 33 5.74 6.44 -1.64
C LEU A 33 5.79 7.09 -3.03
N LEU A 34 6.48 6.42 -3.96
CA LEU A 34 6.65 6.94 -5.32
C LEU A 34 5.61 6.33 -6.26
N LEU A 35 4.95 7.18 -7.02
CA LEU A 35 3.95 6.79 -8.00
C LEU A 35 4.52 6.95 -9.41
N GLN A 36 4.20 6.00 -10.27
CA GLN A 36 4.62 6.02 -11.66
C GLN A 36 3.71 6.95 -12.46
N VAL A 37 4.28 7.98 -13.07
CA VAL A 37 3.52 8.96 -13.87
C VAL A 37 4.03 8.91 -15.30
N CYS A 38 3.11 8.75 -16.25
CA CYS A 38 3.46 8.74 -17.66
C CYS A 38 3.97 10.10 -18.11
N SER A 39 5.13 10.13 -18.75
CA SER A 39 5.72 11.37 -19.24
C SER A 39 4.99 11.93 -20.47
N VAL A 40 4.18 11.11 -21.14
CA VAL A 40 3.45 11.50 -22.35
C VAL A 40 2.07 12.07 -22.02
N CYS A 41 1.25 11.33 -21.26
CA CYS A 41 -0.14 11.75 -20.97
C CYS A 41 -0.37 12.19 -19.53
N ALA A 42 0.67 12.11 -18.67
CA ALA A 42 0.63 12.51 -17.27
C ALA A 42 -0.28 11.63 -16.39
N GLN A 43 -0.75 10.47 -16.91
CA GLN A 43 -1.56 9.57 -16.11
C GLN A 43 -0.71 8.87 -15.04
N THR A 44 -1.26 8.77 -13.84
CA THR A 44 -0.63 8.00 -12.77
C THR A 44 -1.03 6.53 -12.91
N ASN A 45 -0.04 5.65 -12.93
CA ASN A 45 -0.25 4.20 -13.04
C ASN A 45 0.14 3.53 -11.73
N TYR A 46 -0.73 2.68 -11.22
CA TYR A 46 -0.44 1.82 -10.09
C TYR A 46 -1.18 0.48 -10.28
N PRO A 47 -0.50 -0.64 -10.09
CA PRO A 47 0.94 -0.79 -9.80
C PRO A 47 1.82 -0.33 -10.97
N PRO A 48 3.14 -0.17 -10.74
CA PRO A 48 4.06 0.17 -11.83
C PRO A 48 3.99 -0.85 -12.96
N MET A 49 4.01 -0.36 -14.20
CA MET A 49 3.84 -1.20 -15.38
C MET A 49 4.79 -0.80 -16.50
N VAL A 50 4.96 -1.69 -17.47
CA VAL A 50 5.86 -1.46 -18.62
C VAL A 50 5.29 -0.39 -19.54
N MET A 51 3.98 -0.40 -19.74
CA MET A 51 3.28 0.45 -20.71
C MET A 51 2.15 1.19 -20.01
N CYS A 52 2.00 2.46 -20.30
CA CYS A 52 0.91 3.25 -19.71
C CYS A 52 -0.45 2.72 -20.15
N SER A 53 -1.33 2.50 -19.18
CA SER A 53 -2.69 2.00 -19.45
C SER A 53 -3.57 3.02 -20.15
N GLY A 54 -3.19 4.32 -20.11
CA GLY A 54 -3.98 5.37 -20.72
C GLY A 54 -3.60 5.63 -22.17
N CYS A 55 -2.31 5.75 -22.48
CA CYS A 55 -1.88 6.15 -23.82
C CYS A 55 -0.96 5.15 -24.52
N GLY A 56 -0.55 4.07 -23.84
CA GLY A 56 0.36 3.10 -24.42
C GLY A 56 1.83 3.53 -24.45
N GLY A 57 2.18 4.63 -23.83
CA GLY A 57 3.56 5.09 -23.79
C GLY A 57 4.44 4.26 -22.87
N PHE A 58 5.75 4.35 -23.06
CA PHE A 58 6.74 3.56 -22.31
C PHE A 58 7.66 4.43 -21.45
N ASP A 59 7.45 5.73 -21.41
CA ASP A 59 8.32 6.67 -20.71
C ASP A 59 7.62 7.16 -19.45
N PHE A 60 8.25 6.94 -18.29
CA PHE A 60 7.66 7.24 -16.99
C PHE A 60 8.63 8.04 -16.12
N LYS A 61 8.05 8.78 -15.18
CA LYS A 61 8.80 9.43 -14.11
C LYS A 61 8.14 9.04 -12.78
N TRP A 62 8.89 9.18 -11.71
CA TRP A 62 8.40 8.90 -10.36
C TRP A 62 8.01 10.21 -9.70
N LYS A 63 6.85 10.19 -9.04
CA LYS A 63 6.34 11.34 -8.30
C LYS A 63 6.03 10.90 -6.87
N GLU A 64 6.51 11.65 -5.89
CA GLU A 64 6.26 11.33 -4.49
C GLU A 64 4.83 11.66 -4.12
N ALA A 65 4.11 10.69 -3.51
CA ALA A 65 2.79 10.90 -2.95
C ALA A 65 2.91 11.47 -1.53
N GLU A 66 1.91 12.25 -1.12
CA GLU A 66 1.90 12.83 0.22
C GLU A 66 1.55 11.81 1.29
N GLY A 67 0.91 10.69 0.92
CA GLY A 67 0.62 9.61 1.83
C GLY A 67 -0.79 9.64 2.42
N GLY A 68 -1.61 10.62 2.07
CA GLY A 68 -3.01 10.70 2.51
C GLY A 68 -3.93 9.97 1.55
N GLY A 69 -5.05 9.48 2.09
CA GLY A 69 -6.07 8.82 1.28
C GLY A 69 -7.27 8.47 2.13
N PHE A 70 -8.17 7.68 1.55
CA PHE A 70 -9.34 7.22 2.28
C PHE A 70 -9.64 5.76 1.92
N LEU A 71 -10.35 5.08 2.84
CA LEU A 71 -10.76 3.70 2.63
C LEU A 71 -11.85 3.64 1.56
N TYR A 72 -11.48 3.08 0.39
CA TYR A 72 -12.39 2.95 -0.73
C TYR A 72 -13.22 1.67 -0.63
N SER A 73 -12.55 0.56 -0.25
CA SER A 73 -13.19 -0.76 -0.12
C SER A 73 -12.35 -1.63 0.78
N TYR A 74 -12.95 -2.70 1.31
CA TYR A 74 -12.22 -3.64 2.13
C TYR A 74 -12.88 -5.00 2.13
N VAL A 75 -12.10 -6.01 2.52
CA VAL A 75 -12.60 -7.36 2.80
C VAL A 75 -12.05 -7.82 4.14
N VAL A 76 -12.80 -8.66 4.82
CA VAL A 76 -12.36 -9.30 6.06
C VAL A 76 -12.20 -10.79 5.77
N THR A 77 -11.00 -11.29 5.93
CA THR A 77 -10.69 -12.69 5.64
C THR A 77 -10.79 -13.49 6.92
N HIS A 78 -11.71 -14.46 6.94
CA HIS A 78 -11.95 -15.32 8.09
C HIS A 78 -11.26 -16.65 7.98
N GLN A 79 -10.94 -17.08 6.76
CA GLN A 79 -10.32 -18.37 6.50
C GLN A 79 -8.85 -18.15 6.10
N PRO A 80 -7.92 -18.82 6.78
CA PRO A 80 -6.50 -18.66 6.45
C PRO A 80 -6.20 -19.30 5.08
N ILE A 81 -5.66 -18.50 4.17
CA ILE A 81 -5.28 -18.96 2.83
C ILE A 81 -3.83 -19.43 2.77
N HIS A 82 -3.10 -19.28 3.86
CA HIS A 82 -1.70 -19.69 3.98
C HIS A 82 -1.44 -20.11 5.44
N PRO A 83 -0.61 -21.14 5.68
CA PRO A 83 -0.36 -21.60 7.06
C PRO A 83 0.14 -20.50 7.99
N SER A 84 0.87 -19.51 7.49
CA SER A 84 1.36 -18.40 8.31
C SER A 84 0.26 -17.50 8.85
N LEU A 85 -0.96 -17.60 8.30
CA LEU A 85 -2.08 -16.74 8.67
C LEU A 85 -3.06 -17.38 9.65
N VAL A 86 -2.83 -18.63 10.06
CA VAL A 86 -3.77 -19.39 10.91
C VAL A 86 -4.11 -18.63 12.20
N ASP A 87 -3.11 -18.01 12.85
CA ASP A 87 -3.30 -17.31 14.12
C ASP A 87 -3.64 -15.83 13.94
N TYR A 88 -3.84 -15.37 12.71
CA TYR A 88 -4.04 -13.94 12.41
C TYR A 88 -5.41 -13.64 11.80
N THR A 89 -6.24 -14.64 11.60
CA THR A 89 -7.62 -14.45 11.11
C THR A 89 -8.56 -14.16 12.27
N PRO A 90 -9.62 -13.37 12.06
CA PRO A 90 -9.89 -12.63 10.83
C PRO A 90 -8.92 -11.46 10.65
N PHE A 91 -8.61 -11.15 9.40
CA PHE A 91 -7.77 -9.98 9.13
C PHE A 91 -8.36 -9.12 8.00
N LEU A 92 -7.99 -7.86 8.03
CA LEU A 92 -8.53 -6.82 7.15
C LEU A 92 -7.57 -6.56 6.00
N THR A 93 -8.09 -6.63 4.76
CA THR A 93 -7.37 -6.18 3.57
C THR A 93 -8.14 -5.01 2.98
N VAL A 94 -7.45 -3.91 2.71
CA VAL A 94 -8.09 -2.66 2.30
C VAL A 94 -7.64 -2.22 0.93
N LEU A 95 -8.50 -1.48 0.25
CA LEU A 95 -8.16 -0.75 -0.97
C LEU A 95 -8.26 0.73 -0.62
N ILE A 96 -7.12 1.41 -0.64
CA ILE A 96 -7.03 2.83 -0.29
C ILE A 96 -6.96 3.63 -1.57
N GLU A 97 -7.83 4.65 -1.70
CA GLU A 97 -7.70 5.62 -2.78
C GLU A 97 -6.84 6.77 -2.26
N LEU A 98 -5.68 6.94 -2.90
CA LEU A 98 -4.77 8.02 -2.54
C LEU A 98 -5.32 9.36 -3.03
N ASP A 99 -4.93 10.44 -2.34
CA ASP A 99 -5.35 11.77 -2.74
C ASP A 99 -4.89 12.11 -4.16
N GLU A 100 -3.82 11.47 -4.63
CA GLU A 100 -3.29 11.64 -5.99
C GLU A 100 -4.10 10.85 -7.04
N GLY A 101 -5.03 10.01 -6.64
CA GLY A 101 -5.95 9.31 -7.53
C GLY A 101 -5.85 7.80 -7.58
N PRO A 102 -4.69 7.18 -7.62
CA PRO A 102 -4.62 5.72 -7.75
C PRO A 102 -5.05 5.01 -6.47
N ARG A 103 -5.44 3.75 -6.63
CA ARG A 103 -5.86 2.89 -5.51
C ARG A 103 -4.79 1.87 -5.22
N ILE A 104 -4.49 1.68 -3.95
CA ILE A 104 -3.45 0.75 -3.51
C ILE A 104 -4.05 -0.25 -2.52
N THR A 105 -3.74 -1.54 -2.73
CA THR A 105 -4.13 -2.59 -1.79
C THR A 105 -3.14 -2.61 -0.64
N SER A 106 -3.65 -2.58 0.60
CA SER A 106 -2.80 -2.48 1.77
C SER A 106 -3.53 -2.99 3.02
N ASN A 107 -3.08 -2.55 4.17
CA ASN A 107 -3.70 -2.81 5.46
C ASN A 107 -3.77 -1.51 6.25
N ILE A 108 -4.80 -1.39 7.10
CA ILE A 108 -4.86 -0.34 8.13
C ILE A 108 -4.49 -1.04 9.44
N ILE A 109 -3.35 -0.67 10.00
CA ILE A 109 -2.70 -1.47 11.04
C ILE A 109 -3.06 -1.05 12.48
N ASP A 110 -3.82 0.01 12.65
CA ASP A 110 -4.19 0.51 13.99
C ASP A 110 -5.68 0.35 14.28
N ILE A 111 -6.40 -0.45 13.49
CA ILE A 111 -7.82 -0.73 13.74
C ILE A 111 -8.09 -2.22 13.72
N GLN A 112 -9.22 -2.61 14.32
CA GLN A 112 -9.77 -3.96 14.16
C GLN A 112 -10.71 -3.99 12.95
N PRO A 113 -10.99 -5.19 12.37
CA PRO A 113 -11.87 -5.26 11.20
C PRO A 113 -13.24 -4.60 11.41
N GLU A 114 -13.78 -4.66 12.63
CA GLU A 114 -15.09 -4.08 12.95
C GLU A 114 -15.07 -2.55 12.92
N GLN A 115 -13.90 -1.94 12.95
CA GLN A 115 -13.75 -0.48 12.96
C GLN A 115 -13.59 0.09 11.56
N ALA A 116 -13.54 -0.76 10.52
CA ALA A 116 -13.40 -0.30 9.14
C ALA A 116 -14.68 0.44 8.72
N ASP A 117 -14.50 1.61 8.14
CA ASP A 117 -15.60 2.48 7.72
C ASP A 117 -15.25 3.10 6.37
N ILE A 118 -16.05 2.80 5.36
CA ILE A 118 -15.82 3.31 4.00
C ILE A 118 -15.79 4.84 4.05
N GLY A 119 -14.74 5.42 3.45
CA GLY A 119 -14.54 6.85 3.42
C GLY A 119 -13.67 7.38 4.56
N MET A 120 -13.31 6.53 5.53
CA MET A 120 -12.45 7.00 6.62
C MET A 120 -11.10 7.45 6.09
N ARG A 121 -10.58 8.54 6.65
CA ARG A 121 -9.28 9.07 6.24
C ARG A 121 -8.16 8.25 6.85
N VAL A 122 -7.12 8.03 6.05
CA VAL A 122 -5.94 7.28 6.47
C VAL A 122 -4.68 8.01 5.99
N ARG A 123 -3.56 7.68 6.60
CA ARG A 123 -2.26 8.19 6.16
C ARG A 123 -1.25 7.05 6.12
N LEU A 124 -0.25 7.23 5.30
CA LEU A 124 0.82 6.26 5.10
C LEU A 124 1.62 6.06 6.39
N GLU A 125 1.87 4.79 6.70
CA GLU A 125 2.77 4.38 7.78
C GLU A 125 3.68 3.30 7.23
N LEU A 126 4.94 3.65 6.99
CA LEU A 126 5.88 2.71 6.40
C LEU A 126 6.31 1.67 7.43
N PHE A 127 6.35 0.43 7.01
CA PHE A 127 6.72 -0.70 7.87
C PHE A 127 7.91 -1.43 7.27
N GLN A 128 9.08 -1.27 7.87
CA GLN A 128 10.29 -1.97 7.41
C GLN A 128 10.26 -3.41 7.91
N VAL A 129 10.19 -4.36 6.98
CA VAL A 129 10.20 -5.79 7.30
C VAL A 129 11.63 -6.26 7.53
N ASN A 130 12.54 -5.84 6.66
CA ASN A 130 13.95 -6.19 6.72
C ASN A 130 14.73 -5.07 5.98
N PRO A 131 16.08 -5.15 5.91
CA PRO A 131 16.84 -4.09 5.24
C PRO A 131 16.50 -3.89 3.76
N GLU A 132 15.87 -4.90 3.13
CA GLU A 132 15.55 -4.85 1.69
C GLU A 132 14.12 -4.41 1.39
N ILE A 133 13.17 -4.67 2.30
CA ILE A 133 11.75 -4.49 2.03
C ILE A 133 11.09 -3.61 3.08
N THR A 134 10.45 -2.54 2.63
CA THR A 134 9.58 -1.69 3.42
C THR A 134 8.19 -1.71 2.78
N LEU A 135 7.15 -1.94 3.57
CA LEU A 135 5.78 -2.04 3.11
C LEU A 135 5.03 -0.71 3.27
N PRO A 136 4.21 -0.32 2.29
CA PRO A 136 3.35 0.86 2.41
C PRO A 136 2.05 0.47 3.11
N LEU A 137 2.00 0.64 4.41
CA LEU A 137 0.82 0.38 5.21
C LEU A 137 0.18 1.69 5.62
N PHE A 138 -0.98 1.62 6.26
CA PHE A 138 -1.75 2.82 6.62
C PHE A 138 -2.23 2.76 8.05
N VAL A 139 -2.44 3.93 8.63
CA VAL A 139 -3.06 4.11 9.93
C VAL A 139 -4.19 5.13 9.79
N ARG A 140 -5.10 5.16 10.76
CA ARG A 140 -6.13 6.19 10.79
C ARG A 140 -5.48 7.58 10.87
N GLU A 141 -6.01 8.51 10.09
CA GLU A 141 -5.63 9.89 10.27
C GLU A 141 -6.33 10.40 11.52
N SER A 142 -5.53 10.80 12.53
CA SER A 142 -6.14 11.30 13.76
C SER A 142 -6.83 12.63 13.49
N ALA A 143 -8.08 12.72 13.92
CA ALA A 143 -8.82 13.98 13.89
C ALA A 143 -8.27 14.89 14.98
N SER A 144 -7.41 15.78 14.60
CA SER A 144 -6.86 16.75 15.56
C SER A 144 -7.35 18.12 15.24
#